data_f0d76716f3097ef91166567754264c10
#
_entry.id   f0d76716f3097ef91166567754264c10
#
_cell.length_a   1.000
_cell.length_b   1.000
_cell.length_c   1.000
_cell.angle_alpha   90.00
_cell.angle_beta   90.00
_cell.angle_gamma   90.00
#
_symmetry.space_group_name_H-M   'P 1'
#
loop_
_entity.id
_entity.type
_entity.pdbx_description
1 polymer ?
#
loop_
_entity_poly.entity_id
_entity_poly.type
_entity_poly.pdbx_seq_one_letter_code
_entity_poly.pdbx_strand_id
1 'polypeptide(L)'
;MFNDLINSLSSEWAIRALITSMLVGATCGILGSFIVLRNMSLIGDALSHSILPGIYFAFIFVGYSTIGFFMGSVIAGIITATAITWIQQNVKTKNDAAIGIVFTAMFAIGVIGISRLNNTQGNHLDLKDFLFGNVLGISNEDIILSSIVFVYTLLSIIIFYRYFFITTFQPLIGETMGIS
;
A
#
# COMPACT_ATOMS: atom_id res chain seq x y z
N MET A 1 19.19 27.29 -17.84
CA MET A 1 19.31 25.97 -17.19
C MET A 1 18.94 26.01 -15.70
N PHE A 2 19.59 26.86 -14.84
CA PHE A 2 19.22 26.93 -13.41
C PHE A 2 17.85 27.59 -13.20
N ASN A 3 17.54 28.66 -13.91
CA ASN A 3 16.24 29.33 -13.88
C ASN A 3 15.12 28.45 -14.48
N ASP A 4 15.41 27.63 -15.46
CA ASP A 4 14.43 26.71 -16.06
C ASP A 4 14.11 25.57 -15.08
N LEU A 5 15.08 25.10 -14.31
CA LEU A 5 14.87 24.14 -13.23
C LEU A 5 14.00 24.73 -12.10
N ILE A 6 14.27 25.96 -11.69
CA ILE A 6 13.47 26.65 -10.66
C ILE A 6 12.03 26.86 -11.15
N ASN A 7 11.85 27.28 -12.40
CA ASN A 7 10.52 27.46 -12.99
C ASN A 7 9.77 26.14 -13.14
N SER A 8 10.46 25.05 -13.47
CA SER A 8 9.84 23.71 -13.55
C SER A 8 9.45 23.20 -12.16
N LEU A 9 10.27 23.41 -11.15
CA LEU A 9 9.99 23.02 -9.76
C LEU A 9 8.89 23.89 -9.11
N SER A 10 8.70 25.12 -9.55
CA SER A 10 7.64 26.01 -9.06
C SER A 10 6.32 25.83 -9.83
N SER A 11 6.26 24.94 -10.80
CA SER A 11 5.01 24.59 -11.47
C SER A 11 4.06 23.86 -10.51
N GLU A 12 2.77 24.12 -10.65
CA GLU A 12 1.74 23.61 -9.74
C GLU A 12 1.73 22.06 -9.65
N TRP A 13 1.94 21.39 -10.77
CA TRP A 13 2.02 19.93 -10.80
C TRP A 13 3.26 19.38 -10.06
N ALA A 14 4.41 20.05 -10.15
CA ALA A 14 5.63 19.63 -9.48
C ALA A 14 5.53 19.77 -7.96
N ILE A 15 4.92 20.87 -7.49
CA ILE A 15 4.67 21.09 -6.07
C ILE A 15 3.73 20.02 -5.51
N ARG A 16 2.66 19.70 -6.22
CA ARG A 16 1.73 18.63 -5.84
C ARG A 16 2.44 17.27 -5.74
N ALA A 17 3.25 16.95 -6.75
CA ALA A 17 4.03 15.71 -6.77
C ALA A 17 5.02 15.63 -5.61
N LEU A 18 5.72 16.72 -5.29
CA LEU A 18 6.65 16.79 -4.17
C LEU A 18 5.97 16.60 -2.83
N ILE A 19 4.85 17.29 -2.59
CA ILE A 19 4.11 17.18 -1.33
C ILE A 19 3.60 15.74 -1.15
N THR A 20 2.98 15.17 -2.18
CA THR A 20 2.42 13.82 -2.11
C THR A 20 3.53 12.78 -1.91
N SER A 21 4.62 12.86 -2.64
CA SER A 21 5.74 11.92 -2.49
C SER A 21 6.42 12.04 -1.11
N MET A 22 6.51 13.25 -0.55
CA MET A 22 7.04 13.45 0.80
C MET A 22 6.13 12.82 1.87
N LEU A 23 4.81 13.00 1.75
CA LEU A 23 3.83 12.41 2.67
C LEU A 23 3.86 10.87 2.59
N VAL A 24 3.81 10.32 1.37
CA VAL A 24 3.87 8.88 1.16
C VAL A 24 5.21 8.30 1.62
N GLY A 25 6.31 8.95 1.27
CA GLY A 25 7.65 8.53 1.70
C GLY A 25 7.82 8.53 3.21
N ALA A 26 7.31 9.54 3.90
CA ALA A 26 7.32 9.60 5.36
C ALA A 26 6.46 8.48 5.98
N THR A 27 5.26 8.24 5.44
CA THR A 27 4.38 7.15 5.89
C THR A 27 5.05 5.78 5.73
N CYS A 28 5.60 5.52 4.54
CA CYS A 28 6.31 4.27 4.25
C CYS A 28 7.57 4.11 5.09
N GLY A 29 8.31 5.19 5.34
CA GLY A 29 9.53 5.17 6.16
C GLY A 29 9.22 4.79 7.62
N ILE A 30 8.18 5.40 8.19
CA ILE A 30 7.75 5.12 9.57
C ILE A 30 7.27 3.66 9.71
N LEU A 31 6.35 3.21 8.83
CA LEU A 31 5.85 1.84 8.87
C LEU A 31 6.94 0.82 8.51
N GLY A 32 7.77 1.13 7.53
CA GLY A 32 8.85 0.26 7.07
C GLY A 32 9.87 -0.05 8.17
N SER A 33 10.15 0.90 9.06
CA SER A 33 11.07 0.66 10.18
C SER A 33 10.57 -0.48 11.10
N PHE A 34 9.29 -0.51 11.43
CA PHE A 34 8.70 -1.60 12.23
C PHE A 34 8.65 -2.93 11.48
N ILE A 35 8.36 -2.90 10.19
CA ILE A 35 8.28 -4.10 9.33
C ILE A 35 9.65 -4.76 9.21
N VAL A 36 10.70 -3.96 8.97
CA VAL A 36 12.09 -4.47 8.85
C VAL A 36 12.58 -5.07 10.17
N LEU A 37 12.29 -4.41 11.29
CA LEU A 37 12.66 -4.91 12.62
C LEU A 37 11.98 -6.24 12.97
N ARG A 38 10.83 -6.54 12.38
CA ARG A 38 10.14 -7.83 12.51
C ARG A 38 10.64 -8.90 11.54
N ASN A 39 11.69 -8.64 10.77
CA ASN A 39 12.21 -9.54 9.73
C ASN A 39 11.17 -9.89 8.64
N MET A 40 10.26 -8.97 8.34
CA MET A 40 9.19 -9.12 7.34
C MET A 40 9.38 -8.16 6.17
N SER A 41 10.62 -7.94 5.72
CA SER A 41 10.96 -6.92 4.71
C SER A 41 10.21 -7.08 3.38
N LEU A 42 9.86 -8.31 2.99
CA LEU A 42 9.13 -8.59 1.74
C LEU A 42 7.63 -8.24 1.80
N ILE A 43 7.06 -8.01 3.00
CA ILE A 43 5.62 -7.80 3.13
C ILE A 43 5.17 -6.48 2.51
N GLY A 44 6.01 -5.46 2.53
CA GLY A 44 5.72 -4.16 1.91
C GLY A 44 5.55 -4.25 0.41
N ASP A 45 6.48 -4.94 -0.25
CA ASP A 45 6.42 -5.18 -1.70
C ASP A 45 5.25 -6.09 -2.06
N ALA A 46 5.05 -7.17 -1.30
CA ALA A 46 3.94 -8.07 -1.50
C ALA A 46 2.58 -7.37 -1.39
N LEU A 47 2.39 -6.51 -0.38
CA LEU A 47 1.15 -5.77 -0.19
C LEU A 47 0.90 -4.76 -1.31
N SER A 48 1.93 -4.04 -1.76
CA SER A 48 1.78 -3.02 -2.81
C SER A 48 1.23 -3.59 -4.12
N HIS A 49 1.60 -4.80 -4.48
CA HIS A 49 1.12 -5.47 -5.69
C HIS A 49 -0.13 -6.33 -5.48
N SER A 50 -0.38 -6.79 -4.25
CA SER A 50 -1.57 -7.58 -3.91
C SER A 50 -2.87 -6.76 -3.87
N ILE A 51 -2.79 -5.44 -3.94
CA ILE A 51 -3.97 -4.56 -3.99
C ILE A 51 -4.64 -4.51 -5.36
N LEU A 52 -3.98 -4.98 -6.43
CA LEU A 52 -4.51 -4.92 -7.80
C LEU A 52 -5.90 -5.55 -7.98
N PRO A 53 -6.22 -6.73 -7.39
CA PRO A 53 -7.58 -7.26 -7.46
C PRO A 53 -8.61 -6.31 -6.84
N GLY A 54 -8.25 -5.62 -5.77
CA GLY A 54 -9.12 -4.64 -5.13
C GLY A 54 -9.46 -3.47 -6.03
N ILE A 55 -8.47 -2.95 -6.75
CA ILE A 55 -8.65 -1.90 -7.76
C ILE A 55 -9.56 -2.39 -8.90
N TYR A 56 -9.32 -3.62 -9.39
CA TYR A 56 -10.14 -4.24 -10.42
C TYR A 56 -11.61 -4.34 -10.01
N PHE A 57 -11.91 -4.88 -8.84
CA PHE A 57 -13.27 -4.99 -8.34
C PHE A 57 -13.89 -3.62 -8.05
N ALA A 58 -13.14 -2.69 -7.47
CA ALA A 58 -13.62 -1.33 -7.23
C ALA A 58 -14.04 -0.65 -8.54
N PHE A 59 -13.26 -0.82 -9.61
CA PHE A 59 -13.61 -0.30 -10.91
C PHE A 59 -14.91 -0.87 -11.48
N ILE A 60 -15.14 -2.17 -11.32
CA ILE A 60 -16.37 -2.80 -11.80
C ILE A 60 -17.61 -2.27 -11.05
N PHE A 61 -17.52 -2.09 -9.73
CA PHE A 61 -18.67 -1.72 -8.90
C PHE A 61 -18.93 -0.22 -8.85
N VAL A 62 -17.90 0.60 -8.83
CA VAL A 62 -18.01 2.06 -8.58
C VAL A 62 -17.58 2.87 -9.80
N GLY A 63 -16.85 2.28 -10.75
CA GLY A 63 -16.24 2.98 -11.87
C GLY A 63 -14.95 3.69 -11.47
N TYR A 64 -14.60 4.76 -12.22
CA TYR A 64 -13.38 5.53 -11.97
C TYR A 64 -13.59 6.49 -10.79
N SER A 65 -13.12 6.11 -9.62
CA SER A 65 -13.23 6.92 -8.39
C SER A 65 -12.02 6.69 -7.50
N THR A 66 -11.33 7.77 -7.10
CA THR A 66 -10.17 7.72 -6.18
C THR A 66 -10.54 7.05 -4.86
N ILE A 67 -11.68 7.40 -4.29
CA ILE A 67 -12.16 6.80 -3.03
C ILE A 67 -12.52 5.32 -3.23
N GLY A 68 -13.12 4.98 -4.38
CA GLY A 68 -13.44 3.58 -4.73
C GLY A 68 -12.18 2.73 -4.81
N PHE A 69 -11.14 3.21 -5.48
CA PHE A 69 -9.84 2.53 -5.57
C PHE A 69 -9.17 2.39 -4.21
N PHE A 70 -9.22 3.43 -3.39
CA PHE A 70 -8.68 3.37 -2.03
C PHE A 70 -9.38 2.31 -1.18
N MET A 71 -10.71 2.31 -1.14
CA MET A 71 -11.47 1.31 -0.38
C MET A 71 -11.25 -0.11 -0.89
N GLY A 72 -11.24 -0.30 -2.22
CA GLY A 72 -10.93 -1.60 -2.83
C GLY A 72 -9.53 -2.10 -2.47
N SER A 73 -8.54 -1.20 -2.49
CA SER A 73 -7.16 -1.51 -2.10
C SER A 73 -7.05 -1.90 -0.62
N VAL A 74 -7.74 -1.20 0.28
CA VAL A 74 -7.77 -1.52 1.71
C VAL A 74 -8.37 -2.91 1.94
N ILE A 75 -9.50 -3.22 1.30
CA ILE A 75 -10.14 -4.53 1.41
C ILE A 75 -9.21 -5.64 0.91
N ALA A 76 -8.60 -5.47 -0.26
CA ALA A 76 -7.65 -6.43 -0.81
C ALA A 76 -6.42 -6.60 0.09
N GLY A 77 -5.90 -5.52 0.67
CA GLY A 77 -4.81 -5.55 1.64
C GLY A 77 -5.16 -6.36 2.90
N ILE A 78 -6.36 -6.19 3.43
CA ILE A 78 -6.84 -6.98 4.59
C ILE A 78 -6.97 -8.46 4.22
N ILE A 79 -7.54 -8.78 3.05
CA ILE A 79 -7.65 -10.17 2.57
C ILE A 79 -6.26 -10.78 2.42
N THR A 80 -5.31 -10.05 1.83
CA THR A 80 -3.93 -10.51 1.67
C THR A 80 -3.26 -10.77 3.01
N ALA A 81 -3.35 -9.82 3.94
CA ALA A 81 -2.76 -9.96 5.27
C ALA A 81 -3.35 -11.15 6.06
N THR A 82 -4.67 -11.32 6.00
CA THR A 82 -5.33 -12.47 6.64
C THR A 82 -4.95 -13.80 5.99
N ALA A 83 -4.83 -13.86 4.67
CA ALA A 83 -4.40 -15.05 3.95
C ALA A 83 -2.94 -15.43 4.29
N ILE A 84 -2.03 -14.45 4.34
CA ILE A 84 -0.63 -14.67 4.76
C ILE A 84 -0.60 -15.23 6.17
N THR A 85 -1.29 -14.58 7.12
CA THR A 85 -1.33 -15.01 8.51
C THR A 85 -1.91 -16.42 8.66
N TRP A 86 -2.98 -16.73 7.93
CA TRP A 86 -3.60 -18.05 7.95
C TRP A 86 -2.64 -19.16 7.48
N ILE A 87 -1.88 -18.90 6.39
CA ILE A 87 -0.87 -19.85 5.90
C ILE A 87 0.24 -20.03 6.93
N GLN A 88 0.75 -18.93 7.51
CA GLN A 88 1.81 -18.99 8.51
C GLN A 88 1.42 -19.77 9.76
N GLN A 89 0.16 -19.72 10.17
CA GLN A 89 -0.33 -20.43 11.36
C GLN A 89 -0.62 -21.92 11.10
N ASN A 90 -1.10 -22.27 9.90
CA ASN A 90 -1.58 -23.63 9.60
C ASN A 90 -0.57 -24.49 8.84
N VAL A 91 0.42 -23.86 8.20
CA VAL A 91 1.40 -24.57 7.38
C VAL A 91 2.81 -24.30 7.92
N LYS A 92 3.60 -25.35 8.10
CA LYS A 92 5.01 -25.24 8.54
C LYS A 92 5.89 -24.73 7.39
N THR A 93 5.68 -23.47 6.99
CA THR A 93 6.46 -22.79 5.94
C THR A 93 7.24 -21.62 6.52
N LYS A 94 8.29 -21.19 5.83
CA LYS A 94 8.98 -19.94 6.15
C LYS A 94 8.06 -18.76 5.87
N ASN A 95 8.16 -17.69 6.65
CA ASN A 95 7.35 -16.48 6.51
C ASN A 95 7.39 -15.92 5.07
N ASP A 96 8.58 -15.86 4.48
CA ASP A 96 8.77 -15.35 3.13
C ASP A 96 8.07 -16.20 2.05
N ALA A 97 8.02 -17.53 2.25
CA ALA A 97 7.33 -18.41 1.32
C ALA A 97 5.81 -18.20 1.35
N ALA A 98 5.23 -18.02 2.54
CA ALA A 98 3.80 -17.71 2.69
C ALA A 98 3.44 -16.37 2.02
N ILE A 99 4.27 -15.35 2.23
CA ILE A 99 4.13 -14.03 1.61
C ILE A 99 4.19 -14.17 0.07
N GLY A 100 5.20 -14.88 -0.47
CA GLY A 100 5.38 -15.06 -1.90
C GLY A 100 4.23 -15.79 -2.59
N ILE A 101 3.66 -16.83 -1.96
CA ILE A 101 2.51 -17.58 -2.50
C ILE A 101 1.28 -16.68 -2.62
N VAL A 102 0.91 -15.98 -1.53
CA VAL A 102 -0.28 -15.11 -1.53
C VAL A 102 -0.10 -13.94 -2.47
N PHE A 103 1.08 -13.31 -2.45
CA PHE A 103 1.44 -12.22 -3.36
C PHE A 103 1.24 -12.64 -4.83
N THR A 104 1.85 -13.75 -5.23
CA THR A 104 1.80 -14.20 -6.63
C THR A 104 0.36 -14.50 -7.06
N ALA A 105 -0.44 -15.14 -6.19
CA ALA A 105 -1.84 -15.45 -6.48
C ALA A 105 -2.68 -14.17 -6.64
N MET A 106 -2.57 -13.23 -5.69
CA MET A 106 -3.30 -11.96 -5.74
C MET A 106 -2.89 -11.12 -6.94
N PHE A 107 -1.59 -11.01 -7.20
CA PHE A 107 -1.06 -10.28 -8.35
C PHE A 107 -1.60 -10.85 -9.67
N ALA A 108 -1.57 -12.18 -9.84
CA ALA A 108 -2.08 -12.83 -11.03
C ALA A 108 -3.57 -12.55 -11.27
N ILE A 109 -4.40 -12.62 -10.21
CA ILE A 109 -5.83 -12.30 -10.28
C ILE A 109 -6.03 -10.85 -10.72
N GLY A 110 -5.27 -9.91 -10.14
CA GLY A 110 -5.35 -8.48 -10.48
C GLY A 110 -4.97 -8.21 -11.94
N VAL A 111 -3.86 -8.76 -12.39
CA VAL A 111 -3.39 -8.58 -13.78
C VAL A 111 -4.37 -9.16 -14.80
N ILE A 112 -4.87 -10.37 -14.57
CA ILE A 112 -5.88 -11.00 -15.44
C ILE A 112 -7.16 -10.15 -15.46
N GLY A 113 -7.60 -9.65 -14.30
CA GLY A 113 -8.79 -8.82 -14.20
C GLY A 113 -8.67 -7.52 -15.01
N ILE A 114 -7.61 -6.75 -14.78
CA ILE A 114 -7.37 -5.47 -15.47
C ILE A 114 -7.15 -5.69 -16.97
N SER A 115 -6.43 -6.75 -17.36
CA SER A 115 -6.20 -7.07 -18.78
C SER A 115 -7.52 -7.37 -19.52
N ARG A 116 -8.47 -8.04 -18.86
CA ARG A 116 -9.79 -8.29 -19.45
C ARG A 116 -10.63 -7.02 -19.61
N LEU A 117 -10.56 -6.09 -18.67
CA LEU A 117 -11.26 -4.81 -18.76
C LEU A 117 -10.79 -3.98 -19.96
N ASN A 118 -9.50 -3.89 -20.17
CA ASN A 118 -8.92 -3.15 -21.29
C ASN A 118 -9.37 -3.69 -22.65
N ASN A 119 -9.58 -5.00 -22.75
CA ASN A 119 -10.03 -5.64 -23.99
C ASN A 119 -11.54 -5.47 -24.26
N THR A 120 -12.36 -5.23 -23.23
CA THR A 120 -13.83 -5.34 -23.36
C THR A 120 -14.56 -4.02 -23.42
N GLN A 121 -14.04 -2.94 -22.83
CA GLN A 121 -14.80 -1.70 -22.62
C GLN A 121 -14.18 -0.43 -23.21
N GLY A 122 -13.03 -0.50 -23.88
CA GLY A 122 -12.37 0.71 -24.41
C GLY A 122 -11.94 1.72 -23.33
N ASN A 123 -12.16 1.41 -22.06
CA ASN A 123 -11.70 2.19 -20.92
C ASN A 123 -10.28 1.73 -20.56
N HIS A 124 -9.33 2.59 -20.82
CA HIS A 124 -7.91 2.30 -20.57
C HIS A 124 -7.60 2.51 -19.08
N LEU A 125 -7.82 1.45 -18.28
CA LEU A 125 -7.10 1.32 -17.03
C LEU A 125 -5.68 0.87 -17.38
N ASP A 126 -4.76 1.81 -17.45
CA ASP A 126 -3.38 1.44 -17.74
C ASP A 126 -2.78 0.76 -16.50
N LEU A 127 -2.52 -0.55 -16.61
CA LEU A 127 -1.84 -1.34 -15.57
C LEU A 127 -0.53 -0.68 -15.14
N LYS A 128 0.12 0.02 -16.05
CA LYS A 128 1.36 0.74 -15.82
C LYS A 128 1.17 1.86 -14.79
N ASP A 129 0.07 2.60 -14.85
CA ASP A 129 -0.21 3.70 -13.92
C ASP A 129 -0.41 3.19 -12.48
N PHE A 130 -0.95 1.99 -12.31
CA PHE A 130 -1.13 1.37 -10.99
C PHE A 130 0.14 0.69 -10.45
N LEU A 131 1.01 0.17 -11.32
CA LEU A 131 2.26 -0.48 -10.90
C LEU A 131 3.38 0.52 -10.64
N PHE A 132 3.50 1.53 -11.48
CA PHE A 132 4.60 2.50 -11.43
C PHE A 132 4.18 3.88 -10.94
N GLY A 133 2.86 4.12 -10.85
CA GLY A 133 2.29 5.40 -10.48
C GLY A 133 2.27 6.41 -11.64
N ASN A 134 1.38 7.36 -11.55
CA ASN A 134 1.26 8.49 -12.48
C ASN A 134 1.51 9.81 -11.75
N VAL A 135 2.78 10.22 -11.69
CA VAL A 135 3.21 11.43 -10.96
C VAL A 135 2.59 12.71 -11.54
N LEU A 136 2.31 12.71 -12.86
CA LEU A 136 1.75 13.88 -13.54
C LEU A 136 0.23 13.99 -13.35
N GLY A 137 -0.44 12.90 -13.00
CA GLY A 137 -1.90 12.84 -12.82
C GLY A 137 -2.37 13.08 -11.40
N ILE A 138 -1.52 13.58 -10.49
CA ILE A 138 -1.89 13.78 -9.07
C ILE A 138 -2.96 14.86 -8.96
N SER A 139 -4.13 14.47 -8.44
CA SER A 139 -5.25 15.35 -8.17
C SER A 139 -5.19 15.96 -6.76
N ASN A 140 -6.04 16.97 -6.51
CA ASN A 140 -6.19 17.51 -5.16
C ASN A 140 -6.77 16.47 -4.18
N GLU A 141 -7.61 15.56 -4.67
CA GLU A 141 -8.19 14.48 -3.88
C GLU A 141 -7.10 13.51 -3.38
N ASP A 142 -6.10 13.24 -4.21
CA ASP A 142 -4.97 12.36 -3.84
C ASP A 142 -4.11 12.97 -2.73
N ILE A 143 -3.89 14.29 -2.78
CA ILE A 143 -3.15 15.01 -1.72
C ILE A 143 -3.91 14.95 -0.40
N ILE A 144 -5.22 15.22 -0.43
CA ILE A 144 -6.07 15.19 0.77
C ILE A 144 -6.07 13.77 1.35
N LEU A 145 -6.27 12.75 0.52
CA LEU A 145 -6.29 11.36 0.93
C LEU A 145 -4.95 10.95 1.55
N SER A 146 -3.84 11.27 0.89
CA SER A 146 -2.48 10.98 1.39
C SER A 146 -2.20 11.68 2.73
N SER A 147 -2.68 12.92 2.88
CA SER A 147 -2.54 13.67 4.14
C SER A 147 -3.34 13.03 5.27
N ILE A 148 -4.57 12.59 5.00
CA ILE A 148 -5.43 11.89 5.97
C ILE A 148 -4.76 10.58 6.41
N VAL A 149 -4.26 9.79 5.45
CA VAL A 149 -3.58 8.53 5.73
C VAL A 149 -2.31 8.76 6.56
N PHE A 150 -1.51 9.78 6.22
CA PHE A 150 -0.30 10.14 6.97
C PHE A 150 -0.63 10.49 8.42
N VAL A 151 -1.60 11.40 8.64
CA VAL A 151 -2.02 11.82 9.99
C VAL A 151 -2.57 10.63 10.78
N TYR A 152 -3.41 9.81 10.16
CA TYR A 152 -3.96 8.60 10.79
C TYR A 152 -2.86 7.63 11.21
N THR A 153 -1.89 7.36 10.33
CA THR A 153 -0.76 6.49 10.61
C THR A 153 0.09 7.03 11.76
N LEU A 154 0.39 8.32 11.72
CA LEU A 154 1.19 8.97 12.76
C LEU A 154 0.49 8.93 14.13
N LEU A 155 -0.80 9.25 14.17
CA LEU A 155 -1.60 9.15 15.39
C LEU A 155 -1.68 7.72 15.91
N SER A 156 -1.91 6.74 15.02
CA SER A 156 -1.95 5.32 15.40
C SER A 156 -0.63 4.88 16.04
N ILE A 157 0.50 5.28 15.46
CA ILE A 157 1.81 4.93 16.01
C ILE A 157 2.05 5.60 17.35
N ILE A 158 1.70 6.89 17.53
CA ILE A 158 1.86 7.60 18.79
C ILE A 158 1.01 6.96 19.90
N ILE A 159 -0.26 6.65 19.60
CA ILE A 159 -1.20 6.08 20.58
C ILE A 159 -0.77 4.65 20.96
N PHE A 160 -0.41 3.84 19.97
CA PHE A 160 -0.05 2.45 20.16
C PHE A 160 1.46 2.20 20.24
N TYR A 161 2.28 3.26 20.41
CA TYR A 161 3.75 3.16 20.41
C TYR A 161 4.28 2.09 21.36
N ARG A 162 3.73 2.02 22.57
CA ARG A 162 4.11 1.03 23.58
C ARG A 162 3.88 -0.41 23.10
N TYR A 163 2.75 -0.65 22.44
CA TYR A 163 2.40 -1.99 21.92
C TYR A 163 3.30 -2.35 20.74
N PHE A 164 3.51 -1.45 19.81
CA PHE A 164 4.44 -1.67 18.69
C PHE A 164 5.86 -1.92 19.17
N PHE A 165 6.31 -1.17 20.15
CA PHE A 165 7.66 -1.33 20.70
C PHE A 165 7.84 -2.69 21.39
N ILE A 166 6.93 -3.09 22.29
CA ILE A 166 7.01 -4.37 23.01
C ILE A 166 6.93 -5.54 22.02
N THR A 167 6.01 -5.54 21.09
CA THR A 167 5.83 -6.63 20.13
C THR A 167 6.99 -6.74 19.13
N THR A 168 7.74 -5.67 18.90
CA THR A 168 8.85 -5.66 17.94
C THR A 168 10.17 -6.06 18.63
N PHE A 169 10.45 -5.53 19.83
CA PHE A 169 11.75 -5.71 20.48
C PHE A 169 11.76 -6.80 21.56
N GLN A 170 10.61 -7.10 22.17
CA GLN A 170 10.51 -8.03 23.30
C GLN A 170 9.26 -8.92 23.17
N PRO A 171 9.16 -9.77 22.13
CA PRO A 171 7.98 -10.59 21.90
C PRO A 171 7.66 -11.53 23.08
N LEU A 172 8.68 -12.07 23.76
CA LEU A 172 8.50 -12.93 24.95
C LEU A 172 7.84 -12.21 26.12
N ILE A 173 8.15 -10.93 26.32
CA ILE A 173 7.51 -10.12 27.37
C ILE A 173 6.08 -9.75 26.95
N GLY A 174 5.84 -9.54 25.66
CA GLY A 174 4.50 -9.32 25.13
C GLY A 174 3.56 -10.47 25.46
N GLU A 175 3.99 -11.71 25.23
CA GLU A 175 3.20 -12.92 25.55
C GLU A 175 2.90 -13.05 27.04
N THR A 176 3.86 -12.76 27.93
CA THR A 176 3.64 -12.81 29.39
C THR A 176 2.72 -11.71 29.90
N MET A 177 2.60 -10.59 29.18
CA MET A 177 1.68 -9.49 29.48
C MET A 177 0.29 -9.67 28.85
N GLY A 178 0.04 -10.78 28.16
CA GLY A 178 -1.24 -11.06 27.49
C GLY A 178 -1.44 -10.29 26.19
N ILE A 179 -0.37 -9.76 25.61
CA ILE A 179 -0.36 -9.11 24.29
C ILE A 179 0.12 -10.17 23.31
N SER A 180 -0.82 -10.91 22.73
CA SER A 180 -0.53 -11.92 21.70
C SER A 180 -0.92 -11.41 20.32
#